data_0a3d35d239922e66c60d63efbb6e7174
#
_entry.id   0a3d35d239922e66c60d63efbb6e7174
#
_cell.length_a   1.000
_cell.length_b   1.000
_cell.length_c   1.000
_cell.angle_alpha   90.00
_cell.angle_beta   90.00
_cell.angle_gamma   90.00
#
_symmetry.space_group_name_H-M   'P 1'
#
loop_
_entity.id
_entity.type
_entity.pdbx_description
1 polymer ?
#
loop_
_entity_poly.entity_id
_entity_poly.type
_entity_poly.pdbx_seq_one_letter_code
_entity_poly.pdbx_strand_id
1 'polypeptide(L)'
;MLDIDSSRTVNEENMWNALEDTRAGLMGIYGLTKAALDDNNAYWLYGEVRSGDFDSPTRQDLKAIIKNDLKANYESLNALSNWRRWFAVVNAANIFMERAPGVREKDMRYTENNLVVDMAQARFLRAYAYFNMVRIWGDVPLILNSHDGNFENKPKEDRLKLYAWIEKEMYDAAQLLPYSYSTGDEQQIGNYYNEASSRWNGALVRKLSVYAILAHLAAWQANYADAASYSQFVMDNYSKGGAYYLSTSFLTDGNGFFFEKRSEQLFSFPYIWAHVEASFTGHIEELTLAAPVVNKTVPDIYMPKEMILKTFNEKKDQRFSIDTLGNPTTEVYFRNFNGKYPIFSKIKCIMGGSSDPTFRIFTSATVLTRLEDITLLRAEALAVLGEKSTAIELLNEIRERRGLKVYSETTNGDLVDAIFLERKRELMGEGQRWYDMIRREKIKHDNPQLAQLIANDGIYWPIAREILAQNKLIEQNAYWK
;
A
#
# COMPACT_ATOMS: atom_id res chain seq x y z
N MET A 1 24.57 -23.92 -42.90
CA MET A 1 23.45 -23.44 -42.12
C MET A 1 23.95 -22.21 -41.37
N LEU A 2 23.53 -21.04 -41.75
CA LEU A 2 23.88 -19.81 -41.01
C LEU A 2 22.98 -19.76 -39.75
N ASP A 3 23.56 -20.07 -38.61
CA ASP A 3 22.95 -19.75 -37.33
C ASP A 3 22.97 -18.22 -37.18
N ILE A 4 21.87 -17.61 -37.51
CA ILE A 4 21.68 -16.18 -37.26
C ILE A 4 21.09 -16.10 -35.86
N ASP A 5 21.96 -15.91 -34.87
CA ASP A 5 21.54 -15.50 -33.55
C ASP A 5 20.70 -14.22 -33.68
N SER A 6 19.45 -14.31 -33.33
CA SER A 6 18.55 -13.17 -33.37
C SER A 6 18.97 -12.16 -32.29
N SER A 7 19.77 -11.19 -32.65
CA SER A 7 20.20 -10.08 -31.77
C SER A 7 19.06 -9.16 -31.33
N ARG A 8 17.80 -9.46 -31.73
CA ARG A 8 16.59 -8.72 -31.41
C ARG A 8 15.60 -9.47 -30.50
N THR A 9 15.84 -10.73 -30.19
CA THR A 9 15.07 -11.47 -29.19
C THR A 9 15.84 -11.45 -27.89
N VAL A 10 15.23 -10.84 -26.86
CA VAL A 10 15.71 -10.93 -25.48
C VAL A 10 15.54 -12.38 -25.06
N ASN A 11 16.64 -13.15 -25.09
CA ASN A 11 16.70 -14.46 -24.45
C ASN A 11 17.57 -14.35 -23.19
N GLU A 12 17.54 -15.35 -22.34
CA GLU A 12 18.26 -15.35 -21.06
C GLU A 12 19.78 -15.18 -21.23
N GLU A 13 20.35 -15.65 -22.34
CA GLU A 13 21.78 -15.53 -22.66
C GLU A 13 22.19 -14.10 -23.08
N ASN A 14 21.25 -13.34 -23.67
CA ASN A 14 21.46 -11.96 -24.14
C ASN A 14 21.09 -10.89 -23.11
N MET A 15 20.42 -11.26 -22.02
CA MET A 15 20.09 -10.40 -20.89
C MET A 15 21.23 -10.44 -19.86
N TRP A 16 21.39 -9.40 -19.06
CA TRP A 16 22.39 -9.29 -18.00
C TRP A 16 23.83 -9.08 -18.49
N ASN A 17 23.98 -8.21 -19.49
CA ASN A 17 25.27 -7.84 -20.04
C ASN A 17 25.59 -6.34 -19.93
N ALA A 18 24.59 -5.48 -19.77
CA ALA A 18 24.74 -4.03 -19.82
C ALA A 18 23.95 -3.34 -18.68
N LEU A 19 24.31 -2.09 -18.41
CA LEU A 19 23.63 -1.19 -17.47
C LEU A 19 22.11 -1.11 -17.73
N GLU A 20 21.72 -1.12 -18.99
CA GLU A 20 20.33 -1.04 -19.41
C GLU A 20 19.53 -2.27 -18.99
N ASP A 21 20.17 -3.44 -18.95
CA ASP A 21 19.55 -4.71 -18.54
C ASP A 21 19.23 -4.69 -17.04
N THR A 22 20.15 -4.19 -16.20
CA THR A 22 19.91 -4.07 -14.76
C THR A 22 18.79 -3.09 -14.47
N ARG A 23 18.75 -1.95 -15.17
CA ARG A 23 17.65 -1.00 -15.05
C ARG A 23 16.32 -1.62 -15.45
N ALA A 24 16.27 -2.34 -16.58
CA ALA A 24 15.07 -3.02 -17.04
C ALA A 24 14.61 -4.11 -16.05
N GLY A 25 15.54 -4.92 -15.55
CA GLY A 25 15.26 -5.95 -14.56
C GLY A 25 14.70 -5.38 -13.26
N LEU A 26 15.30 -4.31 -12.73
CA LEU A 26 14.81 -3.64 -11.52
C LEU A 26 13.42 -3.04 -11.75
N MET A 27 13.21 -2.32 -12.85
CA MET A 27 11.89 -1.77 -13.20
C MET A 27 10.84 -2.87 -13.40
N GLY A 28 11.25 -4.04 -13.89
CA GLY A 28 10.39 -5.22 -13.95
C GLY A 28 9.85 -5.66 -12.59
N ILE A 29 10.67 -5.63 -11.53
CA ILE A 29 10.23 -5.94 -10.16
C ILE A 29 9.19 -4.90 -9.69
N TYR A 30 9.43 -3.61 -9.95
CA TYR A 30 8.45 -2.55 -9.63
C TYR A 30 7.14 -2.74 -10.38
N GLY A 31 7.19 -3.06 -11.68
CA GLY A 31 6.02 -3.31 -12.50
C GLY A 31 5.19 -4.49 -12.01
N LEU A 32 5.84 -5.60 -11.65
CA LEU A 32 5.18 -6.78 -11.08
C LEU A 32 4.57 -6.48 -9.69
N THR A 33 5.26 -5.69 -8.87
CA THR A 33 4.72 -5.28 -7.56
C THR A 33 3.49 -4.39 -7.72
N LYS A 34 3.54 -3.42 -8.63
CA LYS A 34 2.40 -2.56 -8.99
C LYS A 34 1.22 -3.41 -9.47
N ALA A 35 1.45 -4.35 -10.39
CA ALA A 35 0.41 -5.26 -10.86
C ALA A 35 -0.17 -6.15 -9.74
N ALA A 36 0.64 -6.60 -8.78
CA ALA A 36 0.15 -7.38 -7.65
C ALA A 36 -0.74 -6.58 -6.69
N LEU A 37 -0.53 -5.26 -6.61
CA LEU A 37 -1.35 -4.35 -5.80
C LEU A 37 -2.65 -3.96 -6.53
N ASP A 38 -2.55 -3.63 -7.81
CA ASP A 38 -3.59 -2.87 -8.50
C ASP A 38 -4.53 -3.75 -9.35
N ASP A 39 -4.04 -4.86 -9.89
CA ASP A 39 -4.88 -5.76 -10.68
C ASP A 39 -6.05 -6.31 -9.85
N ASN A 40 -7.24 -6.24 -10.42
CA ASN A 40 -8.51 -6.55 -9.74
C ASN A 40 -8.77 -5.66 -8.51
N ASN A 41 -8.20 -4.47 -8.44
CA ASN A 41 -8.30 -3.59 -7.28
C ASN A 41 -7.84 -4.23 -5.96
N ALA A 42 -6.88 -5.17 -6.03
CA ALA A 42 -6.51 -6.06 -4.93
C ALA A 42 -6.15 -5.31 -3.65
N TYR A 43 -5.32 -4.26 -3.75
CA TYR A 43 -4.91 -3.45 -2.60
C TYR A 43 -6.10 -2.87 -1.82
N TRP A 44 -7.07 -2.32 -2.56
CA TRP A 44 -8.28 -1.71 -2.00
C TRP A 44 -9.24 -2.78 -1.43
N LEU A 45 -9.36 -3.92 -2.11
CA LEU A 45 -10.27 -4.99 -1.68
C LEU A 45 -9.76 -5.70 -0.43
N TYR A 46 -8.45 -5.90 -0.31
CA TYR A 46 -7.85 -6.48 0.90
C TYR A 46 -7.90 -5.53 2.10
N GLY A 47 -7.53 -4.27 1.91
CA GLY A 47 -7.26 -3.35 3.00
C GLY A 47 -8.35 -2.34 3.31
N GLU A 48 -9.28 -2.07 2.38
CA GLU A 48 -10.33 -1.07 2.57
C GLU A 48 -11.72 -1.70 2.55
N VAL A 49 -12.13 -2.34 1.45
CA VAL A 49 -13.51 -2.81 1.24
C VAL A 49 -13.89 -3.90 2.24
N ARG A 50 -12.99 -4.80 2.56
CA ARG A 50 -13.19 -5.86 3.55
C ARG A 50 -13.55 -5.34 4.95
N SER A 51 -13.23 -4.08 5.26
CA SER A 51 -13.57 -3.47 6.55
C SER A 51 -15.08 -3.36 6.81
N GLY A 52 -15.89 -3.32 5.74
CA GLY A 52 -17.32 -3.13 5.81
C GLY A 52 -17.75 -1.67 6.07
N ASP A 53 -16.82 -0.71 6.04
CA ASP A 53 -17.16 0.72 6.14
C ASP A 53 -17.81 1.24 4.83
N PHE A 54 -17.48 0.65 3.70
CA PHE A 54 -18.17 0.83 2.43
C PHE A 54 -19.20 -0.27 2.18
N ASP A 55 -20.25 0.05 1.44
CA ASP A 55 -21.22 -0.90 0.91
C ASP A 55 -21.20 -0.86 -0.62
N SER A 56 -21.76 -1.89 -1.27
CA SER A 56 -21.87 -1.96 -2.72
C SER A 56 -23.33 -1.97 -3.15
N PRO A 57 -23.77 -1.04 -4.02
CA PRO A 57 -25.17 -1.02 -4.46
C PRO A 57 -25.55 -2.18 -5.38
N THR A 58 -24.64 -2.60 -6.26
CA THR A 58 -24.95 -3.55 -7.37
C THR A 58 -24.02 -4.77 -7.43
N ARG A 59 -22.75 -4.65 -7.02
CA ARG A 59 -21.70 -5.67 -7.16
C ARG A 59 -21.81 -6.73 -6.07
N GLN A 60 -22.30 -7.93 -6.40
CA GLN A 60 -22.48 -9.02 -5.43
C GLN A 60 -21.14 -9.62 -4.95
N ASP A 61 -20.13 -9.63 -5.79
CA ASP A 61 -18.78 -10.04 -5.44
C ASP A 61 -18.17 -9.13 -4.37
N LEU A 62 -18.36 -7.81 -4.49
CA LEU A 62 -17.92 -6.84 -3.46
C LEU A 62 -18.73 -7.01 -2.15
N LYS A 63 -20.04 -7.30 -2.24
CA LYS A 63 -20.84 -7.62 -1.06
C LYS A 63 -20.36 -8.87 -0.34
N ALA A 64 -19.88 -9.87 -1.06
CA ALA A 64 -19.29 -11.07 -0.47
C ALA A 64 -18.02 -10.72 0.32
N ILE A 65 -17.14 -9.87 -0.23
CA ILE A 65 -15.94 -9.39 0.47
C ILE A 65 -16.31 -8.62 1.76
N ILE A 66 -17.26 -7.69 1.66
CA ILE A 66 -17.76 -6.89 2.78
C ILE A 66 -18.30 -7.77 3.91
N LYS A 67 -18.96 -8.88 3.56
CA LYS A 67 -19.52 -9.85 4.52
C LYS A 67 -18.54 -10.93 4.98
N ASN A 68 -17.28 -10.85 4.54
CA ASN A 68 -16.27 -11.88 4.78
C ASN A 68 -16.66 -13.28 4.23
N ASP A 69 -17.51 -13.35 3.20
CA ASP A 69 -17.84 -14.58 2.47
C ASP A 69 -16.87 -14.80 1.29
N LEU A 70 -15.60 -15.05 1.64
CA LEU A 70 -14.50 -15.09 0.67
C LEU A 70 -14.42 -16.40 -0.12
N LYS A 71 -15.24 -17.40 0.20
CA LYS A 71 -15.41 -18.65 -0.59
C LYS A 71 -16.57 -18.59 -1.58
N ALA A 72 -17.31 -17.48 -1.63
CA ALA A 72 -18.37 -17.27 -2.60
C ALA A 72 -17.82 -17.45 -4.03
N ASN A 73 -18.64 -18.05 -4.89
CA ASN A 73 -18.21 -18.43 -6.24
C ASN A 73 -18.25 -17.23 -7.21
N TYR A 74 -17.29 -16.32 -7.05
CA TYR A 74 -17.05 -15.21 -7.97
C TYR A 74 -15.62 -15.27 -8.51
N GLU A 75 -15.46 -14.97 -9.79
CA GLU A 75 -14.16 -14.96 -10.47
C GLU A 75 -13.19 -13.99 -9.80
N SER A 76 -13.66 -12.80 -9.40
CA SER A 76 -12.86 -11.80 -8.68
C SER A 76 -12.32 -12.33 -7.34
N LEU A 77 -13.12 -13.09 -6.57
CA LEU A 77 -12.67 -13.67 -5.31
C LEU A 77 -11.65 -14.78 -5.53
N ASN A 78 -11.84 -15.60 -6.57
CA ASN A 78 -10.86 -16.64 -6.91
C ASN A 78 -9.53 -16.03 -7.38
N ALA A 79 -9.57 -14.95 -8.18
CA ALA A 79 -8.38 -14.21 -8.58
C ALA A 79 -7.63 -13.61 -7.38
N LEU A 80 -8.36 -13.01 -6.42
CA LEU A 80 -7.79 -12.46 -5.18
C LEU A 80 -7.27 -13.53 -4.22
N SER A 81 -7.77 -14.76 -4.29
CA SER A 81 -7.26 -15.89 -3.49
C SER A 81 -5.95 -16.46 -4.03
N ASN A 82 -5.51 -16.00 -5.21
CA ASN A 82 -4.33 -16.51 -5.90
C ASN A 82 -3.11 -15.62 -5.67
N TRP A 83 -2.12 -16.13 -5.00
CA TRP A 83 -0.88 -15.41 -4.66
C TRP A 83 0.19 -15.39 -5.75
N ARG A 84 -0.06 -15.94 -6.95
CA ARG A 84 0.94 -16.06 -8.04
C ARG A 84 1.61 -14.73 -8.40
N ARG A 85 0.84 -13.62 -8.39
CA ARG A 85 1.39 -12.30 -8.69
C ARG A 85 2.48 -11.89 -7.72
N TRP A 86 2.31 -12.17 -6.43
CA TRP A 86 3.33 -11.90 -5.42
C TRP A 86 4.54 -12.81 -5.57
N PHE A 87 4.34 -14.10 -5.91
CA PHE A 87 5.47 -14.97 -6.21
C PHE A 87 6.19 -14.61 -7.50
N ALA A 88 5.54 -13.96 -8.47
CA ALA A 88 6.22 -13.37 -9.63
C ALA A 88 7.18 -12.24 -9.22
N VAL A 89 6.79 -11.39 -8.26
CA VAL A 89 7.67 -10.37 -7.66
C VAL A 89 8.87 -11.04 -6.98
N VAL A 90 8.63 -12.06 -6.16
CA VAL A 90 9.70 -12.82 -5.47
C VAL A 90 10.69 -13.42 -6.46
N ASN A 91 10.19 -14.06 -7.51
CA ASN A 91 11.06 -14.68 -8.52
C ASN A 91 11.89 -13.65 -9.29
N ALA A 92 11.26 -12.56 -9.72
CA ALA A 92 11.96 -11.48 -10.42
C ALA A 92 13.04 -10.83 -9.55
N ALA A 93 12.78 -10.65 -8.26
CA ALA A 93 13.77 -10.14 -7.31
C ALA A 93 14.92 -11.15 -7.09
N ASN A 94 14.62 -12.45 -6.99
CA ASN A 94 15.65 -13.48 -6.89
C ASN A 94 16.55 -13.51 -8.14
N ILE A 95 15.95 -13.52 -9.35
CA ILE A 95 16.71 -13.45 -10.62
C ILE A 95 17.61 -12.21 -10.64
N PHE A 96 17.06 -11.04 -10.28
CA PHE A 96 17.82 -9.80 -10.25
C PHE A 96 19.04 -9.91 -9.32
N MET A 97 18.83 -10.37 -8.09
CA MET A 97 19.91 -10.49 -7.09
C MET A 97 20.97 -11.53 -7.47
N GLU A 98 20.60 -12.55 -8.21
CA GLU A 98 21.54 -13.57 -8.72
C GLU A 98 22.34 -13.09 -9.94
N ARG A 99 21.75 -12.27 -10.81
CA ARG A 99 22.33 -11.90 -12.11
C ARG A 99 23.01 -10.53 -12.14
N ALA A 100 22.48 -9.54 -11.41
CA ALA A 100 22.99 -8.16 -11.44
C ALA A 100 24.49 -8.03 -11.07
N PRO A 101 25.05 -8.80 -10.10
CA PRO A 101 26.47 -8.72 -9.80
C PRO A 101 27.38 -9.01 -11.03
N GLY A 102 27.01 -9.99 -11.87
CA GLY A 102 27.77 -10.34 -13.06
C GLY A 102 27.75 -9.26 -14.16
N VAL A 103 26.75 -8.36 -14.16
CA VAL A 103 26.72 -7.22 -15.09
C VAL A 103 27.78 -6.20 -14.75
N ARG A 104 28.06 -5.99 -13.46
CA ARG A 104 29.11 -5.07 -12.99
C ARG A 104 30.50 -5.43 -13.54
N GLU A 105 30.76 -6.72 -13.73
CA GLU A 105 32.02 -7.20 -14.30
C GLU A 105 32.12 -6.96 -15.82
N LYS A 106 30.99 -6.93 -16.50
CA LYS A 106 30.90 -6.80 -17.97
C LYS A 106 30.78 -5.33 -18.43
N ASP A 107 30.06 -4.50 -17.65
CA ASP A 107 29.80 -3.10 -17.99
C ASP A 107 30.15 -2.16 -16.82
N MET A 108 31.29 -1.48 -16.94
CA MET A 108 31.80 -0.56 -15.93
C MET A 108 30.91 0.68 -15.71
N ARG A 109 29.97 0.97 -16.62
CA ARG A 109 28.98 2.04 -16.42
C ARG A 109 28.01 1.70 -15.30
N TYR A 110 27.78 0.40 -15.06
CA TYR A 110 27.05 -0.08 -13.88
C TYR A 110 27.97 -0.01 -12.66
N THR A 111 27.90 1.08 -11.94
CA THR A 111 28.83 1.38 -10.84
C THR A 111 28.57 0.49 -9.62
N GLU A 112 29.55 0.39 -8.72
CA GLU A 112 29.36 -0.30 -7.42
C GLU A 112 28.20 0.31 -6.62
N ASN A 113 28.07 1.64 -6.61
CA ASN A 113 26.96 2.32 -5.96
C ASN A 113 25.60 1.93 -6.57
N ASN A 114 25.50 1.85 -7.91
CA ASN A 114 24.26 1.37 -8.54
C ASN A 114 23.94 -0.05 -8.10
N LEU A 115 24.92 -0.97 -8.14
CA LEU A 115 24.70 -2.36 -7.73
C LEU A 115 24.20 -2.45 -6.28
N VAL A 116 24.87 -1.77 -5.35
CA VAL A 116 24.49 -1.80 -3.92
C VAL A 116 23.07 -1.27 -3.69
N VAL A 117 22.73 -0.13 -4.31
CA VAL A 117 21.41 0.49 -4.17
C VAL A 117 20.31 -0.36 -4.85
N ASP A 118 20.60 -0.93 -6.02
CA ASP A 118 19.65 -1.78 -6.76
C ASP A 118 19.38 -3.09 -6.02
N MET A 119 20.43 -3.71 -5.48
CA MET A 119 20.31 -4.93 -4.66
C MET A 119 19.47 -4.67 -3.43
N ALA A 120 19.64 -3.51 -2.79
CA ALA A 120 18.83 -3.11 -1.63
C ALA A 120 17.36 -2.90 -2.00
N GLN A 121 17.08 -2.29 -3.16
CA GLN A 121 15.70 -2.16 -3.66
C GLN A 121 15.07 -3.52 -3.96
N ALA A 122 15.77 -4.39 -4.69
CA ALA A 122 15.26 -5.73 -5.01
C ALA A 122 15.00 -6.57 -3.73
N ARG A 123 15.93 -6.52 -2.77
CA ARG A 123 15.78 -7.16 -1.44
C ARG A 123 14.54 -6.64 -0.72
N PHE A 124 14.36 -5.33 -0.67
CA PHE A 124 13.18 -4.73 -0.03
C PHE A 124 11.89 -5.14 -0.74
N LEU A 125 11.81 -5.07 -2.07
CA LEU A 125 10.59 -5.42 -2.81
C LEU A 125 10.22 -6.89 -2.62
N ARG A 126 11.20 -7.80 -2.56
CA ARG A 126 10.98 -9.20 -2.20
C ARG A 126 10.39 -9.33 -0.78
N ALA A 127 10.99 -8.69 0.19
CA ALA A 127 10.51 -8.70 1.57
C ALA A 127 9.12 -8.05 1.70
N TYR A 128 8.85 -6.99 0.94
CA TYR A 128 7.55 -6.33 0.86
C TYR A 128 6.47 -7.24 0.25
N ALA A 129 6.82 -8.03 -0.77
CA ALA A 129 5.92 -9.05 -1.30
C ALA A 129 5.53 -10.07 -0.23
N TYR A 130 6.51 -10.55 0.54
CA TYR A 130 6.24 -11.45 1.68
C TYR A 130 5.41 -10.78 2.76
N PHE A 131 5.66 -9.52 3.11
CA PHE A 131 4.84 -8.79 4.07
C PHE A 131 3.36 -8.70 3.65
N ASN A 132 3.09 -8.46 2.37
CA ASN A 132 1.71 -8.51 1.87
C ASN A 132 1.13 -9.93 1.95
N MET A 133 1.87 -10.93 1.50
CA MET A 133 1.40 -12.32 1.53
C MET A 133 1.06 -12.81 2.95
N VAL A 134 1.89 -12.50 3.94
CA VAL A 134 1.63 -12.93 5.33
C VAL A 134 0.44 -12.18 5.95
N ARG A 135 0.17 -10.94 5.55
CA ARG A 135 -1.03 -10.22 5.99
C ARG A 135 -2.31 -10.72 5.32
N ILE A 136 -2.21 -11.20 4.08
CA ILE A 136 -3.37 -11.62 3.27
C ILE A 136 -3.67 -13.10 3.51
N TRP A 137 -2.69 -14.00 3.52
CA TRP A 137 -2.89 -15.45 3.58
C TRP A 137 -2.32 -16.15 4.83
N GLY A 138 -1.59 -15.42 5.67
CA GLY A 138 -0.90 -16.00 6.83
C GLY A 138 0.37 -16.75 6.43
N ASP A 139 0.45 -18.04 6.73
CA ASP A 139 1.60 -18.86 6.39
C ASP A 139 1.71 -19.07 4.87
N VAL A 140 2.90 -18.85 4.29
CA VAL A 140 3.17 -18.99 2.86
C VAL A 140 4.54 -19.64 2.64
N PRO A 141 4.80 -20.30 1.49
CA PRO A 141 6.13 -20.85 1.21
C PRO A 141 7.22 -19.78 1.15
N LEU A 142 8.39 -20.04 1.72
CA LEU A 142 9.56 -19.17 1.60
C LEU A 142 10.46 -19.63 0.45
N ILE A 143 10.61 -18.81 -0.58
CA ILE A 143 11.36 -19.07 -1.81
C ILE A 143 12.45 -18.02 -1.96
N LEU A 144 13.71 -18.43 -1.88
CA LEU A 144 14.86 -17.53 -1.87
C LEU A 144 15.75 -17.62 -3.12
N ASN A 145 15.47 -18.58 -4.00
CA ASN A 145 16.20 -18.78 -5.25
C ASN A 145 15.27 -18.55 -6.45
N SER A 146 15.85 -18.18 -7.60
CA SER A 146 15.11 -18.07 -8.84
C SER A 146 14.67 -19.44 -9.39
N HIS A 147 13.69 -19.41 -10.28
CA HIS A 147 13.16 -20.60 -10.95
C HIS A 147 12.98 -20.36 -12.44
N ASP A 148 13.43 -21.30 -13.24
CA ASP A 148 13.16 -21.36 -14.68
C ASP A 148 11.92 -22.24 -14.90
N GLY A 149 10.74 -21.62 -14.94
CA GLY A 149 9.50 -22.26 -15.34
C GLY A 149 8.66 -22.86 -14.18
N ASN A 150 9.09 -23.92 -13.50
CA ASN A 150 8.29 -24.58 -12.47
C ASN A 150 8.84 -24.32 -11.07
N PHE A 151 7.97 -23.80 -10.20
CA PHE A 151 8.28 -23.68 -8.77
C PHE A 151 8.44 -25.07 -8.14
N GLU A 152 9.54 -25.29 -7.41
CA GLU A 152 9.64 -26.42 -6.52
C GLU A 152 8.51 -26.35 -5.48
N ASN A 153 7.80 -27.48 -5.30
CA ASN A 153 6.77 -27.56 -4.28
C ASN A 153 7.40 -27.46 -2.89
N LYS A 154 7.05 -26.41 -2.17
CA LYS A 154 7.48 -26.18 -0.77
C LYS A 154 6.25 -26.09 0.14
N PRO A 155 6.34 -26.59 1.38
CA PRO A 155 5.31 -26.35 2.37
C PRO A 155 5.26 -24.86 2.75
N LYS A 156 4.19 -24.47 3.43
CA LYS A 156 4.09 -23.15 4.04
C LYS A 156 5.12 -23.05 5.18
N GLU A 157 5.79 -21.91 5.27
CA GLU A 157 6.62 -21.53 6.42
C GLU A 157 5.73 -20.82 7.45
N ASP A 158 6.05 -21.01 8.71
CA ASP A 158 5.39 -20.32 9.82
C ASP A 158 5.54 -18.81 9.71
N ARG A 159 4.42 -18.08 9.83
CA ARG A 159 4.39 -16.62 9.69
C ARG A 159 5.27 -15.87 10.70
N LEU A 160 5.49 -16.42 11.90
CA LEU A 160 6.38 -15.79 12.89
C LEU A 160 7.84 -15.81 12.43
N LYS A 161 8.27 -16.91 11.80
CA LYS A 161 9.59 -16.97 11.19
C LYS A 161 9.68 -16.05 9.95
N LEU A 162 8.60 -15.98 9.18
CA LEU A 162 8.52 -15.07 8.05
C LEU A 162 8.63 -13.60 8.50
N TYR A 163 7.95 -13.20 9.58
CA TYR A 163 8.08 -11.84 10.12
C TYR A 163 9.52 -11.48 10.48
N ALA A 164 10.22 -12.37 11.21
CA ALA A 164 11.61 -12.13 11.60
C ALA A 164 12.53 -12.02 10.36
N TRP A 165 12.31 -12.88 9.36
CA TRP A 165 13.05 -12.82 8.10
C TRP A 165 12.75 -11.53 7.31
N ILE A 166 11.49 -11.15 7.17
CA ILE A 166 11.06 -9.92 6.49
C ILE A 166 11.68 -8.69 7.14
N GLU A 167 11.62 -8.61 8.46
CA GLU A 167 12.19 -7.49 9.23
C GLU A 167 13.68 -7.36 8.99
N LYS A 168 14.42 -8.47 9.07
CA LYS A 168 15.85 -8.49 8.81
C LYS A 168 16.18 -8.05 7.39
N GLU A 169 15.51 -8.58 6.37
CA GLU A 169 15.74 -8.23 4.97
C GLU A 169 15.48 -6.73 4.71
N MET A 170 14.38 -6.21 5.28
CA MET A 170 14.05 -4.78 5.16
C MET A 170 15.07 -3.91 5.89
N TYR A 171 15.42 -4.26 7.13
CA TYR A 171 16.37 -3.48 7.91
C TYR A 171 17.75 -3.40 7.24
N ASP A 172 18.27 -4.53 6.76
CA ASP A 172 19.53 -4.60 6.03
C ASP A 172 19.48 -3.75 4.74
N ALA A 173 18.37 -3.82 3.99
CA ALA A 173 18.17 -3.02 2.80
C ALA A 173 18.14 -1.51 3.12
N ALA A 174 17.50 -1.10 4.22
CA ALA A 174 17.42 0.29 4.63
C ALA A 174 18.79 0.94 4.86
N GLN A 175 19.80 0.18 5.32
CA GLN A 175 21.13 0.70 5.56
C GLN A 175 21.83 1.14 4.26
N LEU A 176 21.48 0.53 3.14
CA LEU A 176 22.10 0.72 1.83
C LEU A 176 21.32 1.67 0.91
N LEU A 177 20.12 2.11 1.32
CA LEU A 177 19.26 2.97 0.53
C LEU A 177 19.45 4.45 0.87
N PRO A 178 19.35 5.36 -0.14
CA PRO A 178 19.42 6.80 0.09
C PRO A 178 18.12 7.36 0.69
N TYR A 179 18.21 8.54 1.30
CA TYR A 179 17.01 9.34 1.61
C TYR A 179 16.38 9.95 0.36
N SER A 180 17.23 10.32 -0.59
CA SER A 180 16.82 10.82 -1.90
C SER A 180 17.82 10.42 -2.98
N TYR A 181 17.37 10.29 -4.23
CA TYR A 181 18.25 9.96 -5.36
C TYR A 181 18.97 11.22 -5.91
N SER A 182 19.45 12.09 -5.02
CA SER A 182 20.20 13.29 -5.34
C SER A 182 21.68 13.12 -4.99
N THR A 183 22.55 13.80 -5.73
CA THR A 183 24.01 13.71 -5.60
C THR A 183 24.56 14.13 -4.24
N GLY A 184 23.76 14.75 -3.39
CA GLY A 184 24.13 15.14 -2.04
C GLY A 184 23.83 14.10 -0.96
N ASP A 185 23.23 12.98 -1.30
CA ASP A 185 22.93 11.89 -0.37
C ASP A 185 24.16 10.99 -0.20
N GLU A 186 24.48 10.60 1.04
CA GLU A 186 25.65 9.77 1.34
C GLU A 186 25.63 8.39 0.67
N GLN A 187 24.43 7.86 0.43
CA GLN A 187 24.22 6.56 -0.22
C GLN A 187 24.05 6.69 -1.75
N GLN A 188 24.00 7.93 -2.28
CA GLN A 188 23.87 8.19 -3.70
C GLN A 188 25.05 9.00 -4.22
N ILE A 189 26.08 8.33 -4.70
CA ILE A 189 27.29 8.92 -5.26
C ILE A 189 27.06 9.22 -6.75
N GLY A 190 27.00 10.50 -7.10
CA GLY A 190 26.74 10.93 -8.48
C GLY A 190 25.26 10.82 -8.87
N ASN A 191 24.99 10.88 -10.16
CA ASN A 191 23.65 10.75 -10.72
C ASN A 191 23.27 9.26 -10.86
N TYR A 192 22.23 8.82 -10.18
CA TYR A 192 21.75 7.45 -10.31
C TYR A 192 21.35 7.14 -11.75
N TYR A 193 21.98 6.12 -12.34
CA TYR A 193 21.87 5.78 -13.76
C TYR A 193 22.18 6.94 -14.74
N ASN A 194 23.01 7.90 -14.34
CA ASN A 194 23.33 9.12 -15.10
C ASN A 194 22.11 10.00 -15.46
N GLU A 195 21.02 9.87 -14.71
CA GLU A 195 19.78 10.61 -14.92
C GLU A 195 19.55 11.65 -13.81
N ALA A 196 18.76 12.66 -14.10
CA ALA A 196 18.37 13.65 -13.09
C ALA A 196 17.58 13.03 -11.94
N SER A 197 17.82 13.47 -10.71
CA SER A 197 17.13 12.95 -9.50
C SER A 197 15.61 13.07 -9.56
N SER A 198 15.09 14.05 -10.29
CA SER A 198 13.65 14.22 -10.52
C SER A 198 12.98 13.03 -11.22
N ARG A 199 13.77 12.21 -11.94
CA ARG A 199 13.28 10.98 -12.56
C ARG A 199 12.92 9.92 -11.50
N TRP A 200 13.67 9.86 -10.42
CA TRP A 200 13.66 8.78 -9.45
C TRP A 200 12.91 9.11 -8.16
N ASN A 201 13.03 10.37 -7.70
CA ASN A 201 12.38 10.79 -6.46
C ASN A 201 10.85 10.65 -6.56
N GLY A 202 10.25 10.04 -5.54
CA GLY A 202 8.82 9.71 -5.50
C GLY A 202 8.41 8.49 -6.34
N ALA A 203 9.35 7.84 -7.08
CA ALA A 203 9.08 6.64 -7.85
C ALA A 203 9.75 5.39 -7.27
N LEU A 204 10.93 5.54 -6.68
CA LEU A 204 11.72 4.41 -6.18
C LEU A 204 11.71 4.36 -4.65
N VAL A 205 11.95 3.15 -4.15
CA VAL A 205 12.12 2.87 -2.72
C VAL A 205 13.30 3.66 -2.15
N ARG A 206 13.09 4.28 -1.01
CA ARG A 206 14.08 5.06 -0.26
C ARG A 206 14.22 4.53 1.15
N LYS A 207 15.25 4.95 1.88
CA LYS A 207 15.43 4.60 3.29
C LYS A 207 14.17 4.84 4.12
N LEU A 208 13.51 5.98 3.94
CA LEU A 208 12.26 6.32 4.64
C LEU A 208 11.10 5.41 4.27
N SER A 209 11.02 4.95 3.00
CA SER A 209 10.01 3.98 2.58
C SER A 209 10.12 2.69 3.39
N VAL A 210 11.35 2.21 3.56
CA VAL A 210 11.61 0.96 4.29
C VAL A 210 11.29 1.09 5.77
N TYR A 211 11.75 2.15 6.44
CA TYR A 211 11.45 2.38 7.86
C TYR A 211 9.95 2.57 8.12
N ALA A 212 9.23 3.20 7.20
CA ALA A 212 7.78 3.32 7.29
C ALA A 212 7.09 1.94 7.21
N ILE A 213 7.53 1.05 6.32
CA ILE A 213 6.98 -0.31 6.22
C ILE A 213 7.41 -1.19 7.40
N LEU A 214 8.63 -1.02 7.93
CA LEU A 214 9.06 -1.67 9.18
C LEU A 214 8.18 -1.27 10.38
N ALA A 215 7.77 -0.01 10.47
CA ALA A 215 6.83 0.44 11.51
C ALA A 215 5.47 -0.28 11.38
N HIS A 216 4.95 -0.42 10.15
CA HIS A 216 3.73 -1.19 9.90
C HIS A 216 3.88 -2.68 10.21
N LEU A 217 5.02 -3.29 9.87
CA LEU A 217 5.32 -4.69 10.18
C LEU A 217 5.35 -4.93 11.70
N ALA A 218 6.05 -4.07 12.43
CA ALA A 218 6.15 -4.16 13.90
C ALA A 218 4.77 -3.97 14.57
N ALA A 219 3.99 -2.97 14.16
CA ALA A 219 2.65 -2.75 14.68
C ALA A 219 1.69 -3.93 14.36
N TRP A 220 1.80 -4.53 13.17
CA TRP A 220 1.02 -5.73 12.81
C TRP A 220 1.29 -6.91 13.72
N GLN A 221 2.54 -7.07 14.14
CA GLN A 221 2.97 -8.08 15.11
C GLN A 221 2.63 -7.74 16.56
N ALA A 222 2.06 -6.56 16.83
CA ALA A 222 1.89 -5.99 18.17
C ALA A 222 3.23 -5.70 18.89
N ASN A 223 4.33 -5.58 18.16
CA ASN A 223 5.61 -5.12 18.68
C ASN A 223 5.67 -3.60 18.66
N TYR A 224 5.02 -2.97 19.64
CA TYR A 224 4.86 -1.52 19.68
C TYR A 224 6.15 -0.76 20.04
N ALA A 225 7.12 -1.42 20.69
CA ALA A 225 8.43 -0.82 20.95
C ALA A 225 9.20 -0.56 19.63
N ASP A 226 9.26 -1.55 18.75
CA ASP A 226 9.89 -1.39 17.45
C ASP A 226 9.06 -0.51 16.51
N ALA A 227 7.71 -0.60 16.57
CA ALA A 227 6.85 0.32 15.83
C ALA A 227 7.10 1.79 16.20
N ALA A 228 7.26 2.08 17.50
CA ALA A 228 7.63 3.40 17.97
C ALA A 228 9.03 3.83 17.51
N SER A 229 10.01 2.93 17.53
CA SER A 229 11.38 3.22 17.11
C SER A 229 11.48 3.47 15.60
N TYR A 230 10.91 2.60 14.77
CA TYR A 230 10.94 2.77 13.31
C TYR A 230 10.16 4.01 12.85
N SER A 231 9.00 4.28 13.44
CA SER A 231 8.24 5.50 13.12
C SER A 231 8.96 6.77 13.59
N GLN A 232 9.66 6.74 14.74
CA GLN A 232 10.51 7.86 15.17
C GLN A 232 11.58 8.17 14.14
N PHE A 233 12.26 7.13 13.62
CA PHE A 233 13.29 7.34 12.58
C PHE A 233 12.73 8.10 11.37
N VAL A 234 11.51 7.74 10.91
CA VAL A 234 10.85 8.45 9.81
C VAL A 234 10.59 9.91 10.19
N MET A 235 10.05 10.16 11.40
CA MET A 235 9.71 11.50 11.87
C MET A 235 10.91 12.39 12.05
N ASP A 236 12.05 11.85 12.45
CA ASP A 236 13.30 12.62 12.60
C ASP A 236 13.96 12.96 11.26
N ASN A 237 13.61 12.24 10.20
CA ASN A 237 14.31 12.33 8.92
C ASN A 237 13.42 12.64 7.69
N TYR A 238 12.11 12.83 7.86
CA TYR A 238 11.18 12.96 6.72
C TYR A 238 11.57 14.07 5.73
N SER A 239 12.10 15.18 6.23
CA SER A 239 12.51 16.31 5.40
C SER A 239 13.68 15.98 4.47
N LYS A 240 14.57 15.05 4.84
CA LYS A 240 15.67 14.57 3.98
C LYS A 240 15.16 13.89 2.72
N GLY A 241 14.00 13.25 2.81
CA GLY A 241 13.31 12.65 1.68
C GLY A 241 12.34 13.58 0.95
N GLY A 242 12.22 14.85 1.36
CA GLY A 242 11.29 15.80 0.76
C GLY A 242 9.83 15.61 1.18
N ALA A 243 9.56 14.83 2.23
CA ALA A 243 8.21 14.69 2.78
C ALA A 243 7.87 15.86 3.71
N TYR A 244 6.60 16.16 3.83
CA TYR A 244 6.05 17.13 4.78
C TYR A 244 4.56 16.85 5.04
N TYR A 245 4.00 17.45 6.09
CA TYR A 245 2.58 17.34 6.41
C TYR A 245 1.70 18.06 5.38
N LEU A 246 0.66 17.40 4.93
CA LEU A 246 -0.19 17.87 3.84
C LEU A 246 -1.35 18.75 4.35
N SER A 247 -1.66 19.83 3.63
CA SER A 247 -2.93 20.51 3.81
C SER A 247 -4.08 19.67 3.26
N THR A 248 -5.29 19.86 3.79
CA THR A 248 -6.48 19.13 3.29
C THR A 248 -6.72 19.43 1.80
N SER A 249 -6.49 20.67 1.36
CA SER A 249 -6.65 21.07 -0.03
C SER A 249 -5.68 20.34 -0.95
N PHE A 250 -4.39 20.28 -0.61
CA PHE A 250 -3.39 19.57 -1.42
C PHE A 250 -3.63 18.05 -1.42
N LEU A 251 -4.04 17.48 -0.29
CA LEU A 251 -4.39 16.05 -0.19
C LEU A 251 -5.54 15.66 -1.13
N THR A 252 -6.50 16.53 -1.37
CA THR A 252 -7.74 16.24 -2.10
C THR A 252 -7.84 16.90 -3.47
N ASP A 253 -6.83 17.64 -3.88
CA ASP A 253 -6.74 18.20 -5.23
C ASP A 253 -6.48 17.10 -6.26
N GLY A 254 -7.13 17.16 -7.42
CA GLY A 254 -6.96 16.17 -8.50
C GLY A 254 -5.54 16.15 -9.10
N ASN A 255 -4.79 17.23 -8.96
CA ASN A 255 -3.38 17.35 -9.34
C ASN A 255 -2.47 17.48 -8.11
N GLY A 256 -2.98 17.17 -6.92
CA GLY A 256 -2.30 17.30 -5.64
C GLY A 256 -1.46 16.09 -5.27
N PHE A 257 -1.60 15.67 -4.00
CA PHE A 257 -0.76 14.64 -3.41
C PHE A 257 -0.83 13.27 -4.10
N PHE A 258 -2.02 12.83 -4.51
CA PHE A 258 -2.19 11.52 -5.15
C PHE A 258 -1.85 11.51 -6.63
N PHE A 259 -1.67 12.68 -7.25
CA PHE A 259 -1.39 12.78 -8.68
C PHE A 259 0.03 12.29 -9.00
N GLU A 260 0.14 11.26 -9.84
CA GLU A 260 1.40 10.69 -10.31
C GLU A 260 2.41 10.42 -9.18
N LYS A 261 3.67 10.83 -9.35
CA LYS A 261 4.73 10.71 -8.35
C LYS A 261 4.96 12.03 -7.61
N ARG A 262 5.14 11.94 -6.30
CA ARG A 262 5.46 13.08 -5.43
C ARG A 262 6.53 12.69 -4.42
N SER A 263 7.43 13.61 -4.07
CA SER A 263 8.44 13.38 -3.04
C SER A 263 7.83 13.18 -1.64
N GLU A 264 6.64 13.73 -1.42
CA GLU A 264 5.86 13.62 -0.19
C GLU A 264 5.28 12.22 0.05
N GLN A 265 5.12 11.42 -1.00
CA GLN A 265 4.72 10.03 -0.89
C GLN A 265 5.91 9.22 -0.33
N LEU A 266 5.82 8.75 0.91
CA LEU A 266 6.92 7.99 1.53
C LEU A 266 7.19 6.68 0.81
N PHE A 267 6.11 5.99 0.40
CA PHE A 267 6.18 4.82 -0.47
C PHE A 267 4.92 4.73 -1.33
N SER A 268 5.09 4.64 -2.64
CA SER A 268 4.00 4.59 -3.61
C SER A 268 4.41 3.91 -4.91
N PHE A 269 3.42 3.53 -5.70
CA PHE A 269 3.58 3.12 -7.09
C PHE A 269 2.85 4.13 -7.98
N PRO A 270 3.58 4.98 -8.72
CA PRO A 270 2.98 6.03 -9.54
C PRO A 270 2.39 5.53 -10.85
N TYR A 271 1.45 6.31 -11.40
CA TYR A 271 0.91 6.18 -12.75
C TYR A 271 1.18 7.47 -13.51
N ILE A 272 2.23 7.49 -14.33
CA ILE A 272 2.72 8.70 -14.99
C ILE A 272 2.04 8.84 -16.36
N TRP A 273 1.24 9.90 -16.53
CA TRP A 273 0.52 10.18 -17.77
C TRP A 273 1.45 10.25 -18.99
N ALA A 274 2.55 10.99 -18.87
CA ALA A 274 3.51 11.16 -19.96
C ALA A 274 4.16 9.85 -20.42
N HIS A 275 4.14 8.79 -19.59
CA HIS A 275 4.67 7.46 -19.90
C HIS A 275 3.59 6.48 -20.35
N VAL A 276 2.35 6.96 -20.58
CA VAL A 276 1.21 6.13 -20.98
C VAL A 276 0.89 5.04 -19.92
N GLU A 277 1.12 5.33 -18.65
CA GLU A 277 0.84 4.40 -17.56
C GLU A 277 -0.57 4.58 -16.96
N ALA A 278 -1.25 5.67 -17.28
CA ALA A 278 -2.59 5.93 -16.79
C ALA A 278 -3.58 4.85 -17.22
N SER A 279 -4.50 4.49 -16.32
CA SER A 279 -5.44 3.39 -16.48
C SER A 279 -6.86 3.78 -16.06
N PHE A 280 -7.86 3.08 -16.55
CA PHE A 280 -9.24 3.17 -16.06
C PHE A 280 -9.57 2.07 -15.04
N THR A 281 -8.66 1.13 -14.80
CA THR A 281 -8.81 0.05 -13.82
C THR A 281 -7.66 0.05 -12.82
N GLY A 282 -7.85 -0.60 -11.67
CA GLY A 282 -6.83 -0.74 -10.65
C GLY A 282 -6.67 0.47 -9.73
N HIS A 283 -7.57 1.44 -9.81
CA HIS A 283 -7.59 2.63 -8.97
C HIS A 283 -8.81 2.65 -8.06
N ILE A 284 -8.71 3.28 -6.89
CA ILE A 284 -9.86 3.44 -5.98
C ILE A 284 -10.98 4.25 -6.65
N GLU A 285 -10.64 5.18 -7.52
CA GLU A 285 -11.58 6.01 -8.28
C GLU A 285 -12.51 5.18 -9.16
N GLU A 286 -12.02 4.06 -9.72
CA GLU A 286 -12.86 3.12 -10.46
C GLU A 286 -14.03 2.64 -9.63
N LEU A 287 -13.80 2.35 -8.36
CA LEU A 287 -14.79 1.79 -7.44
C LEU A 287 -15.71 2.88 -6.87
N THR A 288 -15.17 4.05 -6.57
CA THR A 288 -15.84 5.06 -5.74
C THR A 288 -16.48 6.19 -6.53
N LEU A 289 -15.94 6.57 -7.70
CA LEU A 289 -16.42 7.74 -8.42
C LEU A 289 -17.66 7.43 -9.26
N ALA A 290 -18.60 8.35 -9.21
CA ALA A 290 -19.80 8.38 -10.04
C ALA A 290 -20.27 9.83 -10.22
N ALA A 291 -21.41 10.05 -10.86
CA ALA A 291 -22.01 11.38 -11.02
C ALA A 291 -22.24 12.07 -9.65
N PRO A 292 -21.87 13.35 -9.50
CA PRO A 292 -21.52 14.31 -10.55
C PRO A 292 -20.01 14.39 -10.89
N VAL A 293 -19.15 13.56 -10.29
CA VAL A 293 -17.69 13.66 -10.47
C VAL A 293 -17.25 13.08 -11.82
N VAL A 294 -17.79 11.93 -12.18
CA VAL A 294 -17.55 11.26 -13.47
C VAL A 294 -18.86 10.78 -14.07
N ASN A 295 -18.88 10.53 -15.38
CA ASN A 295 -20.07 10.03 -16.07
C ASN A 295 -20.25 8.50 -15.84
N LYS A 296 -20.57 8.13 -14.60
CA LYS A 296 -20.95 6.78 -14.16
C LYS A 296 -22.18 6.95 -13.27
N THR A 297 -23.23 6.24 -13.53
CA THR A 297 -24.53 6.44 -12.88
C THR A 297 -24.51 6.04 -11.41
N VAL A 298 -23.82 4.94 -11.08
CA VAL A 298 -23.79 4.35 -9.73
C VAL A 298 -22.34 3.97 -9.41
N PRO A 299 -21.82 4.31 -8.24
CA PRO A 299 -20.50 3.85 -7.82
C PRO A 299 -20.53 2.33 -7.53
N ASP A 300 -19.41 1.65 -7.66
CA ASP A 300 -19.32 0.24 -7.27
C ASP A 300 -19.34 0.07 -5.76
N ILE A 301 -18.73 1.02 -5.05
CA ILE A 301 -18.80 1.13 -3.59
C ILE A 301 -19.11 2.56 -3.16
N TYR A 302 -19.80 2.70 -2.06
CA TYR A 302 -20.11 3.98 -1.41
C TYR A 302 -20.11 3.82 0.11
N MET A 303 -19.87 4.88 0.84
CA MET A 303 -20.04 4.86 2.29
C MET A 303 -21.46 5.31 2.65
N PRO A 304 -22.23 4.50 3.39
CA PRO A 304 -23.57 4.88 3.86
C PRO A 304 -23.55 6.17 4.67
N LYS A 305 -24.61 7.00 4.54
CA LYS A 305 -24.70 8.30 5.26
C LYS A 305 -24.50 8.17 6.75
N GLU A 306 -25.08 7.15 7.37
CA GLU A 306 -24.96 6.87 8.80
C GLU A 306 -23.49 6.64 9.19
N MET A 307 -22.74 5.93 8.33
CA MET A 307 -21.33 5.67 8.55
C MET A 307 -20.50 6.95 8.38
N ILE A 308 -20.82 7.79 7.40
CA ILE A 308 -20.17 9.10 7.22
C ILE A 308 -20.37 9.96 8.46
N LEU A 309 -21.63 10.10 8.92
CA LEU A 309 -21.98 10.92 10.09
C LEU A 309 -21.37 10.38 11.39
N LYS A 310 -21.30 9.04 11.55
CA LYS A 310 -20.63 8.42 12.68
C LYS A 310 -19.12 8.66 12.67
N THR A 311 -18.52 8.68 11.48
CA THR A 311 -17.08 8.87 11.32
C THR A 311 -16.69 10.34 11.47
N PHE A 312 -17.40 11.26 10.82
CA PHE A 312 -17.16 12.70 10.84
C PHE A 312 -18.19 13.40 11.76
N ASN A 313 -18.13 13.06 13.03
CA ASN A 313 -19.10 13.53 14.03
C ASN A 313 -18.69 14.85 14.74
N GLU A 314 -17.57 15.44 14.36
CA GLU A 314 -17.06 16.69 14.89
C GLU A 314 -17.30 17.85 13.93
N LYS A 315 -17.69 19.01 14.47
CA LYS A 315 -17.90 20.24 13.68
C LYS A 315 -16.57 20.79 13.19
N LYS A 316 -16.59 21.44 12.01
CA LYS A 316 -15.44 22.10 11.38
C LYS A 316 -14.37 21.17 10.84
N ASP A 317 -14.62 19.86 10.76
CA ASP A 317 -13.71 18.94 10.08
C ASP A 317 -13.60 19.36 8.60
N GLN A 318 -12.39 19.71 8.18
CA GLN A 318 -12.12 20.18 6.80
C GLN A 318 -12.31 19.08 5.74
N ARG A 319 -12.41 17.81 6.14
CA ARG A 319 -12.63 16.68 5.24
C ARG A 319 -14.11 16.48 4.94
N PHE A 320 -14.95 16.57 5.97
CA PHE A 320 -16.39 16.54 5.89
C PHE A 320 -17.02 17.07 7.18
N SER A 321 -18.03 17.97 7.07
CA SER A 321 -18.82 18.43 8.19
C SER A 321 -20.23 18.85 7.76
N ILE A 322 -21.17 18.86 8.72
CA ILE A 322 -22.56 19.27 8.54
C ILE A 322 -22.93 20.39 9.50
N ASP A 323 -23.97 21.15 9.15
CA ASP A 323 -24.62 22.12 10.04
C ASP A 323 -25.60 21.44 11.02
N THR A 324 -26.31 22.24 11.81
CA THR A 324 -27.30 21.73 12.77
C THR A 324 -28.59 21.22 12.11
N LEU A 325 -28.79 21.50 10.84
CA LEU A 325 -29.92 21.04 10.02
C LEU A 325 -29.58 19.76 9.24
N GLY A 326 -28.31 19.28 9.32
CA GLY A 326 -27.85 18.11 8.60
C GLY A 326 -27.37 18.39 7.19
N ASN A 327 -27.23 19.66 6.79
CA ASN A 327 -26.69 20.00 5.47
C ASN A 327 -25.16 20.05 5.51
N PRO A 328 -24.47 19.55 4.47
CA PRO A 328 -23.04 19.66 4.38
C PRO A 328 -22.56 21.11 4.42
N THR A 329 -21.61 21.39 5.30
CA THR A 329 -20.84 22.65 5.33
C THR A 329 -19.47 22.49 4.70
N THR A 330 -18.99 21.24 4.65
CA THR A 330 -17.76 20.83 3.99
C THR A 330 -17.98 19.48 3.31
N GLU A 331 -17.80 19.40 2.01
CA GLU A 331 -17.94 18.19 1.18
C GLU A 331 -16.65 17.90 0.42
N VAL A 332 -15.51 17.76 1.11
CA VAL A 332 -14.22 17.56 0.47
C VAL A 332 -13.97 16.07 0.17
N TYR A 333 -14.20 15.20 1.16
CA TYR A 333 -14.05 13.74 0.98
C TYR A 333 -15.26 13.09 0.29
N PHE A 334 -16.42 13.73 0.36
CA PHE A 334 -17.65 13.22 -0.24
C PHE A 334 -18.30 14.29 -1.11
N ARG A 335 -18.93 13.86 -2.19
CA ARG A 335 -19.81 14.67 -3.04
C ARG A 335 -21.19 14.07 -3.05
N ASN A 336 -22.19 14.89 -3.37
CA ASN A 336 -23.56 14.42 -3.48
C ASN A 336 -24.06 13.72 -2.19
N PHE A 337 -23.67 14.23 -1.01
CA PHE A 337 -24.02 13.62 0.29
C PHE A 337 -25.52 13.42 0.44
N ASN A 338 -26.35 14.39 0.03
CA ASN A 338 -27.81 14.31 0.12
C ASN A 338 -28.45 13.37 -0.93
N GLY A 339 -27.69 12.93 -1.93
CA GLY A 339 -28.13 11.98 -2.95
C GLY A 339 -28.34 10.55 -2.42
N LYS A 340 -28.77 9.67 -3.29
CA LYS A 340 -28.98 8.24 -2.96
C LYS A 340 -27.66 7.56 -2.49
N TYR A 341 -26.57 7.86 -3.19
CA TYR A 341 -25.24 7.35 -2.91
C TYR A 341 -24.29 8.53 -2.72
N PRO A 342 -23.77 8.79 -1.51
CA PRO A 342 -22.65 9.71 -1.33
C PRO A 342 -21.44 9.21 -2.10
N ILE A 343 -20.80 10.10 -2.86
CA ILE A 343 -19.66 9.76 -3.72
C ILE A 343 -18.37 10.07 -2.96
N PHE A 344 -17.60 9.06 -2.63
CA PHE A 344 -16.27 9.23 -2.05
C PHE A 344 -15.32 9.78 -3.10
N SER A 345 -14.81 10.99 -2.91
CA SER A 345 -14.04 11.76 -3.88
C SER A 345 -12.77 12.39 -3.31
N LYS A 346 -12.27 11.86 -2.20
CA LYS A 346 -10.96 12.27 -1.66
C LYS A 346 -9.86 12.11 -2.69
N ILE A 347 -9.85 10.98 -3.40
CA ILE A 347 -8.90 10.66 -4.47
C ILE A 347 -9.68 10.76 -5.79
N LYS A 348 -9.21 11.63 -6.71
CA LYS A 348 -9.88 11.94 -7.99
C LYS A 348 -8.90 12.49 -9.02
N CYS A 349 -7.80 11.78 -9.25
CA CYS A 349 -6.79 12.16 -10.23
C CYS A 349 -7.23 11.73 -11.64
N ILE A 350 -8.09 12.53 -12.27
CA ILE A 350 -8.74 12.22 -13.54
C ILE A 350 -8.02 12.95 -14.67
N MET A 351 -7.52 12.17 -15.65
CA MET A 351 -6.90 12.68 -16.87
C MET A 351 -7.69 12.22 -18.09
N GLY A 352 -7.80 13.07 -19.10
CA GLY A 352 -8.61 12.79 -20.29
C GLY A 352 -10.11 12.74 -20.01
N GLY A 353 -10.95 12.71 -21.02
CA GLY A 353 -12.36 12.41 -20.86
C GLY A 353 -13.27 13.59 -20.50
N SER A 354 -12.79 14.84 -20.49
CA SER A 354 -13.69 16.01 -20.45
C SER A 354 -14.50 16.15 -21.74
N SER A 355 -14.00 15.60 -22.85
CA SER A 355 -14.66 15.59 -24.16
C SER A 355 -15.32 14.23 -24.50
N ASP A 356 -14.91 13.13 -23.87
CA ASP A 356 -15.53 11.81 -24.00
C ASP A 356 -15.97 11.29 -22.63
N PRO A 357 -17.26 11.38 -22.30
CA PRO A 357 -17.80 10.94 -21.02
C PRO A 357 -17.72 9.43 -20.81
N THR A 358 -17.35 8.64 -21.83
CA THR A 358 -17.21 7.19 -21.73
C THR A 358 -15.79 6.77 -21.35
N PHE A 359 -14.80 7.64 -21.53
CA PHE A 359 -13.39 7.36 -21.32
C PHE A 359 -12.86 8.08 -20.08
N ARG A 360 -12.63 7.35 -19.01
CA ARG A 360 -12.07 7.84 -17.74
C ARG A 360 -10.71 7.23 -17.56
N ILE A 361 -9.70 8.08 -17.43
CA ILE A 361 -8.33 7.65 -17.17
C ILE A 361 -7.90 8.23 -15.84
N PHE A 362 -7.36 7.39 -14.97
CA PHE A 362 -6.88 7.78 -13.67
C PHE A 362 -5.35 7.75 -13.64
N THR A 363 -4.77 8.70 -12.91
CA THR A 363 -3.31 8.84 -12.73
C THR A 363 -2.95 8.90 -11.25
N SER A 364 -3.87 8.51 -10.38
CA SER A 364 -3.56 8.45 -8.95
C SER A 364 -2.49 7.39 -8.68
N ALA A 365 -1.45 7.77 -7.93
CA ALA A 365 -0.50 6.81 -7.40
C ALA A 365 -1.19 5.90 -6.38
N THR A 366 -0.81 4.63 -6.35
CA THR A 366 -1.13 3.73 -5.24
C THR A 366 -0.19 4.06 -4.09
N VAL A 367 -0.66 4.93 -3.18
CA VAL A 367 0.12 5.40 -2.02
C VAL A 367 -0.05 4.40 -0.89
N LEU A 368 1.07 3.84 -0.44
CA LEU A 368 1.10 2.79 0.59
C LEU A 368 1.27 3.37 1.98
N THR A 369 1.99 4.50 2.09
CA THR A 369 2.17 5.23 3.35
C THR A 369 2.65 6.67 3.10
N ARG A 370 2.35 7.55 4.05
CA ARG A 370 2.71 8.97 4.07
C ARG A 370 2.95 9.45 5.51
N LEU A 371 3.43 10.68 5.68
CA LEU A 371 3.87 11.17 6.98
C LEU A 371 2.76 11.13 8.04
N GLU A 372 1.53 11.52 7.69
CA GLU A 372 0.38 11.50 8.60
C GLU A 372 0.03 10.08 9.07
N ASP A 373 0.16 9.07 8.21
CA ASP A 373 -0.01 7.68 8.57
C ASP A 373 1.01 7.25 9.63
N ILE A 374 2.29 7.55 9.39
CA ILE A 374 3.37 7.19 10.32
C ILE A 374 3.25 7.97 11.65
N THR A 375 2.82 9.23 11.61
CA THR A 375 2.55 10.02 12.82
C THR A 375 1.47 9.38 13.68
N LEU A 376 0.35 8.98 13.08
CA LEU A 376 -0.74 8.32 13.79
C LEU A 376 -0.38 6.89 14.22
N LEU A 377 0.44 6.18 13.45
CA LEU A 377 0.95 4.85 13.83
C LEU A 377 1.88 4.94 15.04
N ARG A 378 2.72 5.99 15.10
CA ARG A 378 3.55 6.27 16.27
C ARG A 378 2.69 6.65 17.49
N ALA A 379 1.64 7.47 17.30
CA ALA A 379 0.69 7.78 18.36
C ALA A 379 0.02 6.50 18.92
N GLU A 380 -0.37 5.57 18.04
CA GLU A 380 -0.90 4.25 18.43
C GLU A 380 0.12 3.49 19.29
N ALA A 381 1.36 3.36 18.80
CA ALA A 381 2.40 2.63 19.51
C ALA A 381 2.71 3.21 20.89
N LEU A 382 2.86 4.54 20.99
CA LEU A 382 3.12 5.22 22.25
C LEU A 382 1.96 5.15 23.22
N ALA A 383 0.71 5.22 22.73
CA ALA A 383 -0.48 5.07 23.58
C ALA A 383 -0.53 3.67 24.23
N VAL A 384 -0.19 2.61 23.47
CA VAL A 384 -0.11 1.24 23.98
C VAL A 384 1.05 1.07 24.97
N LEU A 385 2.18 1.73 24.75
CA LEU A 385 3.35 1.71 25.65
C LEU A 385 3.16 2.57 26.91
N GLY A 386 2.05 3.33 27.00
CA GLY A 386 1.75 4.18 28.15
C GLY A 386 2.30 5.61 28.07
N GLU A 387 2.96 5.97 26.98
CA GLU A 387 3.52 7.31 26.69
C GLU A 387 2.41 8.27 26.21
N LYS A 388 1.38 8.46 27.03
CA LYS A 388 0.13 9.14 26.65
C LYS A 388 0.34 10.59 26.21
N SER A 389 1.24 11.34 26.87
CA SER A 389 1.46 12.75 26.55
C SER A 389 1.92 12.94 25.10
N THR A 390 2.96 12.21 24.70
CA THR A 390 3.52 12.28 23.35
C THR A 390 2.53 11.72 22.32
N ALA A 391 1.78 10.66 22.67
CA ALA A 391 0.73 10.13 21.80
C ALA A 391 -0.37 11.17 21.51
N ILE A 392 -0.77 11.96 22.53
CA ILE A 392 -1.75 13.06 22.39
C ILE A 392 -1.19 14.18 21.51
N GLU A 393 0.08 14.57 21.67
CA GLU A 393 0.73 15.58 20.84
C GLU A 393 0.70 15.18 19.36
N LEU A 394 1.06 13.93 19.06
CA LEU A 394 1.05 13.40 17.68
C LEU A 394 -0.37 13.31 17.10
N LEU A 395 -1.35 12.90 17.90
CA LEU A 395 -2.75 12.90 17.49
C LEU A 395 -3.22 14.33 17.18
N ASN A 396 -2.88 15.29 18.02
CA ASN A 396 -3.27 16.69 17.84
C ASN A 396 -2.61 17.33 16.61
N GLU A 397 -1.36 16.97 16.27
CA GLU A 397 -0.71 17.42 15.06
C GLU A 397 -1.58 17.17 13.81
N ILE A 398 -2.23 16.03 13.73
CA ILE A 398 -3.11 15.71 12.60
C ILE A 398 -4.49 16.38 12.77
N ARG A 399 -5.07 16.34 13.96
CA ARG A 399 -6.40 16.91 14.23
C ARG A 399 -6.46 18.41 13.92
N GLU A 400 -5.48 19.17 14.37
CA GLU A 400 -5.42 20.63 14.14
C GLU A 400 -5.25 20.97 12.67
N ARG A 401 -4.45 20.20 11.92
CA ARG A 401 -4.31 20.33 10.46
C ARG A 401 -5.62 20.08 9.70
N ARG A 402 -6.53 19.36 10.28
CA ARG A 402 -7.87 19.07 9.72
C ARG A 402 -8.97 19.96 10.33
N GLY A 403 -8.58 21.02 11.07
CA GLY A 403 -9.52 22.02 11.66
C GLY A 403 -10.26 21.51 12.89
N LEU A 404 -9.84 20.39 13.46
CA LEU A 404 -10.42 19.84 14.67
C LEU A 404 -9.79 20.44 15.93
N LYS A 405 -10.53 20.40 17.03
CA LYS A 405 -9.98 20.74 18.34
C LYS A 405 -8.98 19.68 18.81
N VAL A 406 -8.08 20.09 19.70
CA VAL A 406 -7.19 19.15 20.40
C VAL A 406 -7.99 18.05 21.09
N TYR A 407 -7.39 16.86 21.19
CA TYR A 407 -7.98 15.73 21.88
C TYR A 407 -8.26 16.05 23.35
N SER A 408 -9.42 15.59 23.80
CA SER A 408 -9.80 15.60 25.22
C SER A 408 -10.56 14.29 25.51
N GLU A 409 -10.17 13.60 26.56
CA GLU A 409 -10.84 12.33 26.96
C GLU A 409 -12.34 12.53 27.22
N THR A 410 -12.72 13.65 27.78
CA THR A 410 -14.13 13.99 28.03
C THR A 410 -14.96 14.08 26.76
N THR A 411 -14.36 14.55 25.65
CA THR A 411 -15.05 14.77 24.37
C THR A 411 -14.85 13.62 23.41
N ASN A 412 -13.65 13.08 23.35
CA ASN A 412 -13.23 12.11 22.34
C ASN A 412 -13.12 10.67 22.86
N GLY A 413 -13.33 10.47 24.18
CA GLY A 413 -13.27 9.16 24.82
C GLY A 413 -11.84 8.63 24.97
N ASP A 414 -11.70 7.31 24.99
CA ASP A 414 -10.42 6.62 25.14
C ASP A 414 -9.40 7.02 24.07
N LEU A 415 -8.14 7.21 24.46
CA LEU A 415 -7.08 7.70 23.59
C LEU A 415 -6.81 6.76 22.39
N VAL A 416 -6.79 5.45 22.64
CA VAL A 416 -6.56 4.46 21.57
C VAL A 416 -7.68 4.52 20.54
N ASP A 417 -8.93 4.58 21.01
CA ASP A 417 -10.11 4.71 20.14
C ASP A 417 -10.10 6.02 19.35
N ALA A 418 -9.69 7.12 19.97
CA ALA A 418 -9.55 8.41 19.29
C ALA A 418 -8.47 8.38 18.21
N ILE A 419 -7.33 7.72 18.45
CA ILE A 419 -6.26 7.54 17.45
C ILE A 419 -6.77 6.71 16.28
N PHE A 420 -7.43 5.56 16.51
CA PHE A 420 -7.96 4.73 15.44
C PHE A 420 -9.12 5.39 14.69
N LEU A 421 -9.91 6.23 15.32
CA LEU A 421 -10.93 7.05 14.66
C LEU A 421 -10.26 8.10 13.76
N GLU A 422 -9.19 8.75 14.23
CA GLU A 422 -8.47 9.72 13.42
C GLU A 422 -7.75 9.03 12.24
N ARG A 423 -7.15 7.84 12.43
CA ARG A 423 -6.61 7.01 11.34
C ARG A 423 -7.70 6.67 10.32
N LYS A 424 -8.89 6.26 10.76
CA LYS A 424 -10.04 5.97 9.89
C LYS A 424 -10.40 7.18 9.02
N ARG A 425 -10.48 8.38 9.61
CA ARG A 425 -10.79 9.63 8.90
C ARG A 425 -9.70 10.00 7.93
N GLU A 426 -8.46 9.97 8.40
CA GLU A 426 -7.31 10.46 7.66
C GLU A 426 -6.94 9.55 6.48
N LEU A 427 -6.92 8.25 6.70
CA LEU A 427 -6.45 7.24 5.75
C LEU A 427 -7.58 6.56 4.94
N MET A 428 -8.81 7.06 5.05
CA MET A 428 -9.95 6.53 4.29
C MET A 428 -9.63 6.46 2.80
N GLY A 429 -9.85 5.31 2.16
CA GLY A 429 -9.55 5.06 0.77
C GLY A 429 -8.07 4.82 0.46
N GLU A 430 -7.22 4.61 1.49
CA GLU A 430 -5.79 4.34 1.32
C GLU A 430 -5.41 2.88 1.66
N GLY A 431 -6.39 1.96 1.72
CA GLY A 431 -6.15 0.52 1.85
C GLY A 431 -5.65 0.06 3.22
N GLN A 432 -5.81 0.85 4.28
CA GLN A 432 -5.29 0.54 5.62
C GLN A 432 -6.36 0.06 6.61
N ARG A 433 -7.62 0.33 6.32
CA ARG A 433 -8.71 0.23 7.30
C ARG A 433 -8.90 -1.16 7.92
N TRP A 434 -8.85 -2.23 7.12
CA TRP A 434 -8.98 -3.61 7.61
C TRP A 434 -7.86 -3.98 8.59
N TYR A 435 -6.65 -3.60 8.27
CA TYR A 435 -5.48 -3.87 9.12
C TYR A 435 -5.53 -3.06 10.42
N ASP A 436 -6.00 -1.81 10.38
CA ASP A 436 -6.23 -0.96 11.56
C ASP A 436 -7.28 -1.57 12.49
N MET A 437 -8.38 -2.09 11.94
CA MET A 437 -9.42 -2.76 12.73
C MET A 437 -8.88 -3.97 13.48
N ILE A 438 -8.06 -4.79 12.82
CA ILE A 438 -7.44 -5.97 13.44
C ILE A 438 -6.47 -5.55 14.56
N ARG A 439 -5.63 -4.53 14.34
CA ARG A 439 -4.71 -4.04 15.37
C ARG A 439 -5.46 -3.48 16.56
N ARG A 440 -6.50 -2.65 16.31
CA ARG A 440 -7.33 -2.13 17.37
C ARG A 440 -7.95 -3.25 18.21
N GLU A 441 -8.49 -4.29 17.58
CA GLU A 441 -9.07 -5.42 18.31
C GLU A 441 -8.04 -6.17 19.16
N LYS A 442 -6.81 -6.35 18.63
CA LYS A 442 -5.71 -6.93 19.41
C LYS A 442 -5.30 -6.09 20.63
N ILE A 443 -5.63 -4.79 20.67
CA ILE A 443 -5.37 -3.89 21.79
C ILE A 443 -6.57 -3.84 22.76
N LYS A 444 -7.78 -3.70 22.22
CA LYS A 444 -8.99 -3.36 22.97
C LYS A 444 -9.79 -4.57 23.44
N HIS A 445 -9.78 -5.65 22.67
CA HIS A 445 -10.53 -6.89 22.93
C HIS A 445 -12.03 -6.65 23.20
N ASP A 446 -12.67 -5.74 22.44
CA ASP A 446 -14.06 -5.31 22.66
C ASP A 446 -15.02 -5.62 21.50
N ASN A 447 -14.54 -6.28 20.42
CA ASN A 447 -15.34 -6.76 19.30
C ASN A 447 -15.29 -8.30 19.21
N PRO A 448 -16.24 -9.03 19.85
CA PRO A 448 -16.21 -10.50 19.92
C PRO A 448 -16.19 -11.18 18.53
N GLN A 449 -16.85 -10.59 17.53
CA GLN A 449 -16.88 -11.13 16.17
C GLN A 449 -15.52 -11.07 15.52
N LEU A 450 -14.84 -9.94 15.61
CA LEU A 450 -13.49 -9.77 15.05
C LEU A 450 -12.46 -10.58 15.86
N ALA A 451 -12.60 -10.63 17.19
CA ALA A 451 -11.78 -11.49 18.06
C ALA A 451 -11.87 -12.97 17.64
N GLN A 452 -13.08 -13.45 17.33
CA GLN A 452 -13.29 -14.82 16.84
C GLN A 452 -12.63 -15.05 15.46
N LEU A 453 -12.71 -14.08 14.55
CA LEU A 453 -12.01 -14.17 13.25
C LEU A 453 -10.50 -14.22 13.44
N ILE A 454 -9.94 -13.40 14.34
CA ILE A 454 -8.50 -13.40 14.66
C ILE A 454 -8.09 -14.75 15.24
N ALA A 455 -8.81 -15.26 16.23
CA ALA A 455 -8.49 -16.50 16.92
C ALA A 455 -8.52 -17.74 16.01
N ASN A 456 -9.35 -17.72 14.96
CA ASN A 456 -9.54 -18.84 14.04
C ASN A 456 -8.85 -18.63 12.68
N ASP A 457 -7.97 -17.65 12.53
CA ASP A 457 -7.31 -17.28 11.26
C ASP A 457 -8.30 -16.86 10.14
N GLY A 458 -9.53 -16.48 10.50
CA GLY A 458 -10.55 -15.98 9.56
C GLY A 458 -10.26 -14.58 9.01
N ILE A 459 -9.25 -13.90 9.56
CA ILE A 459 -8.73 -12.64 9.04
C ILE A 459 -7.93 -12.81 7.74
N TYR A 460 -7.46 -14.02 7.46
CA TYR A 460 -6.73 -14.33 6.23
C TYR A 460 -7.67 -14.73 5.10
N TRP A 461 -7.20 -14.62 3.88
CA TRP A 461 -7.91 -15.06 2.68
C TRP A 461 -7.78 -16.57 2.48
N PRO A 462 -8.75 -17.22 1.82
CA PRO A 462 -8.58 -18.60 1.35
C PRO A 462 -7.49 -18.67 0.28
N ILE A 463 -6.84 -19.84 0.18
CA ILE A 463 -5.87 -20.12 -0.88
C ILE A 463 -6.63 -20.64 -2.10
N ALA A 464 -6.34 -20.14 -3.29
CA ALA A 464 -6.99 -20.52 -4.52
C ALA A 464 -6.88 -22.05 -4.79
N ARG A 465 -7.95 -22.64 -5.28
CA ARG A 465 -8.04 -24.10 -5.57
C ARG A 465 -6.93 -24.59 -6.50
N GLU A 466 -6.57 -23.79 -7.49
CA GLU A 466 -5.52 -24.12 -8.45
C GLU A 466 -4.13 -24.20 -7.78
N ILE A 467 -3.84 -23.33 -6.79
CA ILE A 467 -2.61 -23.41 -6.02
C ILE A 467 -2.55 -24.71 -5.20
N LEU A 468 -3.65 -25.05 -4.51
CA LEU A 468 -3.76 -26.29 -3.74
C LEU A 468 -3.67 -27.53 -4.64
N ALA A 469 -4.17 -27.43 -5.87
CA ALA A 469 -4.09 -28.53 -6.84
C ALA A 469 -2.66 -28.77 -7.34
N GLN A 470 -1.88 -27.72 -7.51
CA GLN A 470 -0.51 -27.78 -8.03
C GLN A 470 0.51 -28.15 -6.96
N ASN A 471 0.38 -27.62 -5.75
CA ASN A 471 1.31 -27.90 -4.64
C ASN A 471 0.62 -28.73 -3.55
N LYS A 472 0.87 -30.04 -3.53
CA LYS A 472 0.28 -30.99 -2.57
C LYS A 472 0.88 -30.89 -1.15
N LEU A 473 1.92 -30.10 -0.94
CA LEU A 473 2.49 -29.83 0.38
C LEU A 473 1.77 -28.67 1.10
N ILE A 474 0.82 -28.01 0.41
CA ILE A 474 0.05 -26.87 0.95
C ILE A 474 -1.38 -27.32 1.23
N GLU A 475 -1.84 -27.04 2.44
CA GLU A 475 -3.24 -27.17 2.82
C GLU A 475 -3.92 -25.81 2.91
N GLN A 476 -5.25 -25.81 2.73
CA GLN A 476 -6.10 -24.64 2.94
C GLN A 476 -5.95 -24.12 4.39
N ASN A 477 -6.12 -22.82 4.58
CA ASN A 477 -6.18 -22.21 5.92
C ASN A 477 -7.34 -22.83 6.73
N ALA A 478 -7.11 -23.09 8.01
CA ALA A 478 -8.03 -23.85 8.86
C ALA A 478 -9.47 -23.30 8.86
N TYR A 479 -9.61 -21.98 8.90
CA TYR A 479 -10.92 -21.31 8.85
C TYR A 479 -11.71 -21.61 7.56
N TRP A 480 -11.00 -21.88 6.47
CA TRP A 480 -11.59 -22.07 5.14
C TRP A 480 -11.67 -23.57 4.69
N LYS A 481 -11.30 -24.53 5.52
CA LYS A 481 -11.40 -25.98 5.25
C LYS A 481 -12.83 -26.48 5.10
#